data_1de907e9c8005aed2384adf99d409ca6
#
_entry.id   1de907e9c8005aed2384adf99d409ca6
#
_cell.length_a   1.000
_cell.length_b   1.000
_cell.length_c   1.000
_cell.angle_alpha   90.00
_cell.angle_beta   90.00
_cell.angle_gamma   90.00
#
_symmetry.space_group_name_H-M   'P 1'
#
loop_
_entity.id
_entity.type
_entity.pdbx_description
1 polymer ?
#
loop_
_entity_poly.entity_id
_entity_poly.type
_entity_poly.pdbx_seq_one_letter_code
_entity_poly.pdbx_strand_id
1 'polypeptide(L)'
;DAYLGECPTEVTVDGKTMTPQEYAKSLQLDADNYVSITSFTHHPFYTQFAVEIEDNWRHALSYNVTIDELLEVMNHAIDNGYTFAWGSDVSETGFTRNGLAVVPNEAQGAELTGSDMAKWTGMTYQDQRAQLTARPLPEVEVTQELRQQAFENWKTTDDHGMLVYGKAKDQNGKEYFIVKNSWGDEGTYKGIWYASEAFMKYKTINIVLHKDALPKALAKKLGIK
;
A
#
# COMPACT_ATOMS: atom_id res chain seq x y z
N ASP A 1 -11.25 4.27 -28.83
CA ASP A 1 -10.26 4.26 -29.92
C ASP A 1 -9.39 5.53 -29.97
N ALA A 2 -9.93 6.72 -29.62
CA ALA A 2 -9.19 7.99 -29.73
C ALA A 2 -7.90 8.06 -28.91
N TYR A 3 -7.82 7.37 -27.77
CA TYR A 3 -6.65 7.36 -26.89
C TYR A 3 -5.85 6.06 -26.93
N LEU A 4 -6.51 4.93 -27.15
CA LEU A 4 -5.88 3.60 -27.10
C LEU A 4 -5.54 3.05 -28.49
N GLY A 5 -6.05 3.68 -29.54
CA GLY A 5 -5.97 3.16 -30.90
C GLY A 5 -6.87 1.95 -31.14
N GLU A 6 -6.66 1.25 -32.23
CA GLU A 6 -7.38 0.03 -32.55
C GLU A 6 -6.87 -1.14 -31.68
N CYS A 7 -7.80 -2.04 -31.30
CA CYS A 7 -7.42 -3.24 -30.57
C CYS A 7 -6.51 -4.12 -31.46
N PRO A 8 -5.30 -4.45 -31.00
CA PRO A 8 -4.39 -5.26 -31.82
C PRO A 8 -4.95 -6.66 -32.03
N THR A 9 -4.82 -7.17 -33.24
CA THR A 9 -5.18 -8.55 -33.60
C THR A 9 -4.02 -9.52 -33.42
N GLU A 10 -2.80 -8.99 -33.44
CA GLU A 10 -1.55 -9.75 -33.31
C GLU A 10 -0.57 -9.04 -32.37
N VAL A 11 0.27 -9.81 -31.68
CA VAL A 11 1.38 -9.33 -30.88
C VAL A 11 2.61 -10.20 -31.18
N THR A 12 3.78 -9.58 -31.30
CA THR A 12 5.05 -10.28 -31.46
C THR A 12 5.90 -10.11 -30.21
N VAL A 13 6.19 -11.24 -29.53
CA VAL A 13 7.02 -11.28 -28.31
C VAL A 13 8.09 -12.35 -28.54
N ASP A 14 9.35 -11.99 -28.31
CA ASP A 14 10.51 -12.87 -28.50
C ASP A 14 10.54 -13.57 -29.87
N GLY A 15 10.14 -12.83 -30.93
CA GLY A 15 10.11 -13.30 -32.31
C GLY A 15 8.95 -14.25 -32.65
N LYS A 16 8.00 -14.46 -31.74
CA LYS A 16 6.78 -15.24 -31.97
C LYS A 16 5.60 -14.31 -32.13
N THR A 17 4.90 -14.41 -33.27
CA THR A 17 3.64 -13.70 -33.51
C THR A 17 2.47 -14.58 -33.07
N MET A 18 1.58 -14.02 -32.29
CA MET A 18 0.42 -14.71 -31.72
C MET A 18 -0.74 -13.72 -31.51
N THR A 19 -1.92 -14.19 -31.26
CA THR A 19 -3.03 -13.34 -30.83
C THR A 19 -2.82 -12.84 -29.39
N PRO A 20 -3.43 -11.70 -28.98
CA PRO A 20 -3.38 -11.24 -27.58
C PRO A 20 -3.87 -12.29 -26.57
N GLN A 21 -4.87 -13.10 -26.95
CA GLN A 21 -5.40 -14.18 -26.10
C GLN A 21 -4.41 -15.32 -25.93
N GLU A 22 -3.70 -15.72 -27.01
CA GLU A 22 -2.64 -16.73 -26.93
C GLU A 22 -1.46 -16.23 -26.10
N TYR A 23 -1.11 -14.95 -26.23
CA TYR A 23 -0.08 -14.34 -25.39
C TYR A 23 -0.51 -14.34 -23.92
N ALA A 24 -1.71 -13.86 -23.60
CA ALA A 24 -2.23 -13.89 -22.22
C ALA A 24 -2.22 -15.30 -21.64
N LYS A 25 -2.64 -16.32 -22.43
CA LYS A 25 -2.59 -17.72 -21.99
C LYS A 25 -1.17 -18.22 -21.77
N SER A 26 -0.21 -17.77 -22.58
CA SER A 26 1.20 -18.15 -22.44
C SER A 26 1.84 -17.67 -21.14
N LEU A 27 1.33 -16.60 -20.53
CA LEU A 27 1.79 -16.07 -19.26
C LEU A 27 1.42 -16.96 -18.05
N GLN A 28 0.49 -17.90 -18.23
CA GLN A 28 0.03 -18.83 -17.18
C GLN A 28 -0.49 -18.10 -15.91
N LEU A 29 -0.98 -16.88 -16.09
CA LEU A 29 -1.61 -16.11 -15.01
C LEU A 29 -3.06 -16.58 -14.84
N ASP A 30 -3.37 -17.07 -13.65
CA ASP A 30 -4.71 -17.48 -13.24
C ASP A 30 -5.23 -16.48 -12.20
N ALA A 31 -6.26 -15.73 -12.56
CA ALA A 31 -6.85 -14.73 -11.67
C ALA A 31 -7.43 -15.34 -10.38
N ASP A 32 -7.87 -16.59 -10.42
CA ASP A 32 -8.42 -17.31 -9.26
C ASP A 32 -7.36 -17.64 -8.20
N ASN A 33 -6.09 -17.46 -8.54
CA ASN A 33 -4.99 -17.58 -7.57
C ASN A 33 -4.69 -16.28 -6.82
N TYR A 34 -5.38 -15.19 -7.12
CA TYR A 34 -5.17 -13.90 -6.45
C TYR A 34 -6.33 -13.57 -5.52
N VAL A 35 -6.00 -13.05 -4.36
CA VAL A 35 -6.95 -12.68 -3.32
C VAL A 35 -6.73 -11.24 -2.86
N SER A 36 -7.81 -10.57 -2.50
CA SER A 36 -7.76 -9.24 -1.88
C SER A 36 -7.92 -9.36 -0.38
N ILE A 37 -7.06 -8.67 0.37
CA ILE A 37 -7.04 -8.64 1.85
C ILE A 37 -7.19 -7.19 2.31
N THR A 38 -8.01 -6.98 3.32
CA THR A 38 -8.24 -5.67 3.97
C THR A 38 -8.38 -5.83 5.49
N SER A 39 -8.50 -4.72 6.22
CA SER A 39 -8.65 -4.74 7.68
C SER A 39 -9.52 -3.59 8.16
N PHE A 40 -10.80 -3.86 8.42
CA PHE A 40 -11.75 -2.88 8.95
C PHE A 40 -12.71 -3.51 9.95
N THR A 41 -13.14 -2.77 10.99
CA THR A 41 -13.96 -3.30 12.10
C THR A 41 -15.46 -3.19 11.86
N HIS A 42 -15.91 -2.43 10.86
CA HIS A 42 -17.34 -2.30 10.54
C HIS A 42 -17.94 -3.55 9.88
N HIS A 43 -17.10 -4.50 9.48
CA HIS A 43 -17.50 -5.86 9.11
C HIS A 43 -16.78 -6.91 9.96
N PRO A 44 -17.36 -8.09 10.19
CA PRO A 44 -16.72 -9.15 10.96
C PRO A 44 -15.38 -9.59 10.34
N PHE A 45 -14.36 -9.79 11.19
CA PHE A 45 -13.12 -10.40 10.73
C PHE A 45 -13.34 -11.84 10.23
N TYR A 46 -12.49 -12.27 9.31
CA TYR A 46 -12.47 -13.58 8.66
C TYR A 46 -13.69 -13.85 7.78
N THR A 47 -14.36 -12.78 7.36
CA THR A 47 -15.41 -12.79 6.33
C THR A 47 -14.93 -12.00 5.11
N GLN A 48 -15.71 -12.08 4.03
CA GLN A 48 -15.50 -11.23 2.86
C GLN A 48 -16.57 -10.14 2.80
N PHE A 49 -16.17 -8.95 2.39
CA PHE A 49 -17.08 -7.86 2.07
C PHE A 49 -16.51 -6.99 0.94
N ALA A 50 -17.36 -6.22 0.29
CA ALA A 50 -16.95 -5.20 -0.66
C ALA A 50 -16.55 -3.95 0.12
N VAL A 51 -15.28 -3.54 0.07
CA VAL A 51 -14.84 -2.29 0.72
C VAL A 51 -15.61 -1.13 0.10
N GLU A 52 -16.23 -0.31 0.94
CA GLU A 52 -17.13 0.79 0.55
C GLU A 52 -16.31 2.03 0.14
N ILE A 53 -15.69 1.95 -1.01
CA ILE A 53 -14.92 3.02 -1.66
C ILE A 53 -15.44 3.21 -3.10
N GLU A 54 -15.29 4.40 -3.65
CA GLU A 54 -15.79 4.75 -4.98
C GLU A 54 -15.16 3.91 -6.09
N ASP A 55 -13.89 3.59 -5.97
CA ASP A 55 -13.14 2.77 -6.93
C ASP A 55 -13.62 1.33 -7.00
N ASN A 56 -14.26 0.82 -5.94
CA ASN A 56 -14.81 -0.53 -5.93
C ASN A 56 -16.19 -0.63 -6.59
N TRP A 57 -16.36 0.02 -7.75
CA TRP A 57 -17.62 0.01 -8.51
C TRP A 57 -18.09 -1.39 -8.93
N ARG A 58 -17.19 -2.37 -8.94
CA ARG A 58 -17.52 -3.78 -9.22
C ARG A 58 -17.98 -4.55 -7.99
N HIS A 59 -17.95 -3.94 -6.82
CA HIS A 59 -18.22 -4.61 -5.54
C HIS A 59 -17.35 -5.86 -5.33
N ALA A 60 -16.08 -5.79 -5.75
CA ALA A 60 -15.12 -6.87 -5.55
C ALA A 60 -14.92 -7.12 -4.05
N LEU A 61 -14.88 -8.40 -3.66
CA LEU A 61 -14.79 -8.79 -2.26
C LEU A 61 -13.33 -8.86 -1.79
N SER A 62 -13.09 -8.39 -0.57
CA SER A 62 -11.82 -8.54 0.14
C SER A 62 -12.02 -9.38 1.40
N TYR A 63 -11.07 -10.24 1.72
CA TYR A 63 -11.03 -10.92 3.02
C TYR A 63 -10.64 -9.93 4.10
N ASN A 64 -11.42 -9.89 5.17
CA ASN A 64 -11.21 -8.99 6.30
C ASN A 64 -10.40 -9.69 7.39
N VAL A 65 -9.25 -9.12 7.74
CA VAL A 65 -8.36 -9.63 8.79
C VAL A 65 -8.05 -8.54 9.81
N THR A 66 -7.46 -8.88 10.94
CA THR A 66 -7.00 -7.85 11.89
C THR A 66 -5.83 -7.05 11.31
N ILE A 67 -5.57 -5.87 11.85
CA ILE A 67 -4.48 -4.99 11.39
C ILE A 67 -3.10 -5.68 11.52
N ASP A 68 -2.91 -6.47 12.56
CA ASP A 68 -1.67 -7.20 12.75
C ASP A 68 -1.52 -8.37 11.77
N GLU A 69 -2.62 -9.09 11.49
CA GLU A 69 -2.63 -10.12 10.44
C GLU A 69 -2.42 -9.52 9.04
N LEU A 70 -2.96 -8.31 8.77
CA LEU A 70 -2.69 -7.60 7.51
C LEU A 70 -1.19 -7.32 7.34
N LEU A 71 -0.53 -6.80 8.39
CA LEU A 71 0.92 -6.56 8.36
C LEU A 71 1.70 -7.89 8.27
N GLU A 72 1.26 -8.94 8.98
CA GLU A 72 1.85 -10.29 8.89
C GLU A 72 1.81 -10.80 7.45
N VAL A 73 0.67 -10.67 6.76
CA VAL A 73 0.53 -11.06 5.33
C VAL A 73 1.52 -10.31 4.45
N MET A 74 1.62 -8.98 4.62
CA MET A 74 2.56 -8.16 3.85
C MET A 74 4.01 -8.61 4.05
N ASN A 75 4.42 -8.81 5.30
CA ASN A 75 5.76 -9.27 5.65
C ASN A 75 6.02 -10.67 5.11
N HIS A 76 5.10 -11.61 5.35
CA HIS A 76 5.22 -12.99 4.90
C HIS A 76 5.32 -13.09 3.37
N ALA A 77 4.53 -12.30 2.63
CA ALA A 77 4.59 -12.29 1.17
C ALA A 77 6.00 -11.93 0.68
N ILE A 78 6.54 -10.79 1.14
CA ILE A 78 7.85 -10.33 0.71
C ILE A 78 8.96 -11.29 1.15
N ASP A 79 8.91 -11.83 2.37
CA ASP A 79 9.92 -12.75 2.90
C ASP A 79 9.95 -14.10 2.16
N ASN A 80 8.84 -14.46 1.48
CA ASN A 80 8.73 -15.66 0.65
C ASN A 80 8.83 -15.38 -0.86
N GLY A 81 9.29 -14.19 -1.26
CA GLY A 81 9.57 -13.84 -2.65
C GLY A 81 8.35 -13.47 -3.48
N TYR A 82 7.22 -13.16 -2.84
CA TYR A 82 6.03 -12.64 -3.49
C TYR A 82 5.98 -11.12 -3.42
N THR A 83 5.35 -10.53 -4.42
CA THR A 83 4.99 -9.12 -4.46
C THR A 83 3.49 -8.97 -4.24
N PHE A 84 3.03 -7.75 -3.95
CA PHE A 84 1.61 -7.48 -3.88
C PHE A 84 1.26 -6.10 -4.43
N ALA A 85 0.09 -6.00 -5.06
CA ALA A 85 -0.51 -4.73 -5.38
C ALA A 85 -1.07 -4.10 -4.11
N TRP A 86 -0.91 -2.79 -3.97
CA TRP A 86 -1.23 -2.03 -2.77
C TRP A 86 -2.12 -0.84 -3.11
N GLY A 87 -3.38 -0.89 -2.68
CA GLY A 87 -4.32 0.23 -2.69
C GLY A 87 -4.13 1.05 -1.42
N SER A 88 -3.89 2.34 -1.55
CA SER A 88 -3.52 3.22 -0.43
C SER A 88 -3.96 4.65 -0.64
N ASP A 89 -4.13 5.34 0.47
CA ASP A 89 -4.15 6.80 0.52
C ASP A 89 -2.72 7.35 0.45
N VAL A 90 -2.46 8.19 -0.54
CA VAL A 90 -1.19 8.91 -0.71
C VAL A 90 -1.35 10.44 -0.61
N SER A 91 -2.56 10.92 -0.35
CA SER A 91 -2.90 12.35 -0.16
C SER A 91 -2.42 12.92 1.17
N GLU A 92 -1.38 12.34 1.73
CA GLU A 92 -0.87 12.60 3.06
C GLU A 92 0.42 13.42 3.06
N THR A 93 0.61 14.23 4.10
CA THR A 93 1.87 14.96 4.31
C THR A 93 3.07 14.01 4.38
N GLY A 94 2.89 12.85 5.02
CA GLY A 94 3.92 11.84 5.18
C GLY A 94 4.24 11.05 3.92
N PHE A 95 3.39 11.08 2.86
CA PHE A 95 3.72 10.54 1.55
C PHE A 95 4.48 11.60 0.74
N THR A 96 5.79 11.60 0.87
CA THR A 96 6.65 12.68 0.38
C THR A 96 7.09 12.45 -1.06
N ARG A 97 7.34 13.52 -1.82
CA ARG A 97 7.95 13.41 -3.16
C ARG A 97 9.41 12.94 -3.13
N ASN A 98 10.03 12.94 -1.95
CA ASN A 98 11.39 12.44 -1.76
C ASN A 98 11.47 10.92 -1.59
N GLY A 99 10.36 10.20 -1.78
CA GLY A 99 10.32 8.75 -1.76
C GLY A 99 10.19 8.13 -0.37
N LEU A 100 9.67 8.86 0.61
CA LEU A 100 9.29 8.33 1.93
C LEU A 100 7.78 8.37 2.12
N ALA A 101 7.24 7.32 2.76
CA ALA A 101 5.87 7.25 3.22
C ALA A 101 5.89 6.90 4.73
N VAL A 102 5.60 7.87 5.59
CA VAL A 102 5.73 7.79 7.05
C VAL A 102 4.54 8.46 7.74
N VAL A 103 4.25 8.08 8.98
CA VAL A 103 3.19 8.68 9.81
C VAL A 103 3.83 9.37 11.01
N PRO A 104 4.27 10.63 10.87
CA PRO A 104 4.97 11.32 11.94
C PRO A 104 4.05 11.49 13.16
N ASN A 105 4.58 11.27 14.36
CA ASN A 105 3.87 11.53 15.59
C ASN A 105 3.94 13.02 15.94
N GLU A 106 2.93 13.78 15.49
CA GLU A 106 2.84 15.22 15.76
C GLU A 106 2.77 15.54 17.25
N ALA A 107 2.23 14.63 18.08
CA ALA A 107 2.15 14.82 19.53
C ALA A 107 3.52 14.63 20.22
N GLN A 108 4.40 13.80 19.69
CA GLN A 108 5.79 13.69 20.19
C GLN A 108 6.71 14.77 19.59
N GLY A 109 6.33 15.37 18.48
CA GLY A 109 6.85 16.67 18.05
C GLY A 109 6.45 17.80 19.03
N ALA A 110 5.50 17.55 19.92
CA ALA A 110 5.09 18.45 21.01
C ALA A 110 5.97 18.38 22.28
N GLU A 111 6.91 17.44 22.39
CA GLU A 111 8.09 17.60 23.27
C GLU A 111 9.06 18.68 22.76
N LEU A 112 8.86 19.12 21.53
CA LEU A 112 9.27 20.43 21.08
C LEU A 112 8.57 21.45 21.97
N THR A 113 9.31 22.16 22.80
CA THR A 113 8.84 23.26 23.66
C THR A 113 7.92 24.19 22.85
N GLY A 114 6.95 24.86 23.47
CA GLY A 114 5.88 25.63 22.79
C GLY A 114 6.31 26.53 21.61
N SER A 115 7.59 26.93 21.53
CA SER A 115 8.16 27.65 20.38
C SER A 115 8.37 26.79 19.13
N ASP A 116 8.63 25.51 19.29
CA ASP A 116 8.90 24.60 18.16
C ASP A 116 7.60 24.05 17.55
N MET A 117 6.56 23.85 18.37
CA MET A 117 5.20 23.58 17.91
C MET A 117 4.65 24.77 17.10
N ALA A 118 4.86 26.00 17.57
CA ALA A 118 4.45 27.19 16.85
C ALA A 118 5.22 27.35 15.52
N LYS A 119 6.49 26.93 15.48
CA LYS A 119 7.25 26.86 14.23
C LYS A 119 6.72 25.80 13.28
N TRP A 120 6.40 24.60 13.79
CA TRP A 120 5.85 23.53 12.97
C TRP A 120 4.49 23.90 12.35
N THR A 121 3.58 24.44 13.16
CA THR A 121 2.27 24.90 12.69
C THR A 121 2.33 26.14 11.79
N GLY A 122 3.37 26.94 11.90
CA GLY A 122 3.63 28.09 11.04
C GLY A 122 4.40 27.77 9.75
N MET A 123 4.87 26.53 9.58
CA MET A 123 5.58 26.09 8.38
C MET A 123 4.63 25.86 7.20
N THR A 124 5.16 26.11 6.00
CA THR A 124 4.45 25.68 4.80
C THR A 124 4.43 24.14 4.72
N TYR A 125 3.47 23.61 4.01
CA TYR A 125 3.39 22.16 3.74
C TYR A 125 4.68 21.59 3.12
N GLN A 126 5.38 22.37 2.30
CA GLN A 126 6.67 21.99 1.73
C GLN A 126 7.79 21.92 2.78
N ASP A 127 7.82 22.87 3.72
CA ASP A 127 8.82 22.89 4.79
C ASP A 127 8.60 21.73 5.78
N GLN A 128 7.34 21.41 6.10
CA GLN A 128 7.01 20.25 6.91
C GLN A 128 7.49 18.97 6.24
N ARG A 129 7.20 18.77 4.95
CA ARG A 129 7.68 17.62 4.17
C ARG A 129 9.21 17.54 4.11
N ALA A 130 9.90 18.65 3.96
CA ALA A 130 11.35 18.69 3.94
C ALA A 130 11.94 18.21 5.29
N GLN A 131 11.31 18.58 6.41
CA GLN A 131 11.73 18.11 7.73
C GLN A 131 11.49 16.62 7.96
N LEU A 132 10.39 16.06 7.45
CA LEU A 132 10.09 14.63 7.54
C LEU A 132 11.16 13.76 6.86
N THR A 133 11.81 14.31 5.83
CA THR A 133 12.85 13.60 5.07
C THR A 133 14.27 13.89 5.54
N ALA A 134 14.46 14.88 6.41
CA ALA A 134 15.78 15.26 6.90
C ALA A 134 16.36 14.26 7.91
N ARG A 135 15.51 13.57 8.66
CA ARG A 135 15.89 12.56 9.66
C ARG A 135 14.73 11.65 9.99
N PRO A 136 14.99 10.40 10.46
CA PRO A 136 13.96 9.55 11.02
C PRO A 136 13.27 10.22 12.21
N LEU A 137 11.93 10.27 12.19
CA LEU A 137 11.11 10.79 13.27
C LEU A 137 10.34 9.65 13.95
N PRO A 138 9.97 9.79 15.23
CA PRO A 138 8.99 8.90 15.84
C PRO A 138 7.68 8.91 15.05
N GLU A 139 7.08 7.74 14.88
CA GLU A 139 5.80 7.60 14.21
C GLU A 139 4.67 7.28 15.20
N VAL A 140 3.46 7.53 14.76
CA VAL A 140 2.24 7.17 15.50
C VAL A 140 2.19 5.66 15.66
N GLU A 141 1.82 5.18 16.86
CA GLU A 141 1.41 3.80 17.05
C GLU A 141 0.03 3.60 16.44
N VAL A 142 -0.03 2.89 15.33
CA VAL A 142 -1.28 2.70 14.58
C VAL A 142 -2.02 1.49 15.12
N THR A 143 -3.14 1.74 15.78
CA THR A 143 -4.07 0.71 16.27
C THR A 143 -5.17 0.43 15.25
N GLN A 144 -5.91 -0.67 15.47
CA GLN A 144 -7.08 -1.02 14.67
C GLN A 144 -8.15 0.08 14.73
N GLU A 145 -8.36 0.67 15.90
CA GLU A 145 -9.33 1.74 16.12
C GLU A 145 -8.94 3.01 15.40
N LEU A 146 -7.66 3.41 15.47
CA LEU A 146 -7.17 4.60 14.77
C LEU A 146 -7.33 4.46 13.26
N ARG A 147 -7.00 3.28 12.72
CA ARG A 147 -7.19 2.96 11.32
C ARG A 147 -8.66 3.05 10.92
N GLN A 148 -9.57 2.42 11.70
CA GLN A 148 -11.00 2.44 11.43
C GLN A 148 -11.56 3.87 11.47
N GLN A 149 -11.21 4.63 12.50
CA GLN A 149 -11.65 6.02 12.63
C GLN A 149 -11.20 6.89 11.46
N ALA A 150 -9.98 6.68 10.95
CA ALA A 150 -9.48 7.43 9.81
C ALA A 150 -10.23 7.11 8.51
N PHE A 151 -10.64 5.87 8.32
CA PHE A 151 -11.49 5.46 7.19
C PHE A 151 -12.90 6.07 7.31
N GLU A 152 -13.55 5.97 8.47
CA GLU A 152 -14.90 6.47 8.70
C GLU A 152 -15.02 7.99 8.60
N ASN A 153 -13.99 8.73 8.96
CA ASN A 153 -13.98 10.18 8.92
C ASN A 153 -13.29 10.79 7.68
N TRP A 154 -13.03 9.97 6.68
CA TRP A 154 -12.43 10.37 5.39
C TRP A 154 -11.02 10.94 5.49
N LYS A 155 -10.29 10.64 6.57
CA LYS A 155 -8.85 10.91 6.69
C LYS A 155 -7.98 9.88 5.97
N THR A 156 -8.58 8.75 5.62
CA THR A 156 -7.97 7.74 4.76
C THR A 156 -8.95 7.44 3.64
N THR A 157 -8.52 7.70 2.42
CA THR A 157 -9.28 7.50 1.19
C THR A 157 -8.54 6.53 0.27
N ASP A 158 -9.24 5.94 -0.71
CA ASP A 158 -8.58 5.16 -1.76
C ASP A 158 -8.27 6.07 -2.95
N ASP A 159 -7.01 6.36 -3.17
CA ASP A 159 -6.62 7.31 -4.21
C ASP A 159 -5.45 6.85 -5.08
N HIS A 160 -4.76 5.73 -4.73
CA HIS A 160 -3.62 5.30 -5.51
C HIS A 160 -3.29 3.81 -5.38
N GLY A 161 -2.91 3.20 -6.52
CA GLY A 161 -2.45 1.82 -6.60
C GLY A 161 -0.96 1.73 -6.93
N MET A 162 -0.21 0.90 -6.18
CA MET A 162 1.23 0.73 -6.33
C MET A 162 1.63 -0.75 -6.20
N LEU A 163 2.90 -1.05 -6.48
CA LEU A 163 3.48 -2.39 -6.29
C LEU A 163 4.47 -2.39 -5.12
N VAL A 164 4.26 -3.27 -4.15
CA VAL A 164 5.24 -3.55 -3.10
C VAL A 164 6.02 -4.81 -3.47
N TYR A 165 7.37 -4.73 -3.45
CA TYR A 165 8.21 -5.80 -3.96
C TYR A 165 9.45 -6.13 -3.12
N GLY A 166 9.64 -5.45 -1.99
CA GLY A 166 10.80 -5.69 -1.13
C GLY A 166 10.71 -5.01 0.23
N LYS A 167 11.75 -5.19 1.03
CA LYS A 167 11.96 -4.51 2.31
C LYS A 167 13.36 -3.89 2.37
N ALA A 168 13.48 -2.83 3.15
CA ALA A 168 14.74 -2.15 3.45
C ALA A 168 14.78 -1.77 4.94
N LYS A 169 15.98 -1.47 5.43
CA LYS A 169 16.20 -0.93 6.79
C LYS A 169 16.95 0.39 6.70
N ASP A 170 16.57 1.31 7.57
CA ASP A 170 17.35 2.53 7.76
C ASP A 170 18.59 2.28 8.66
N GLN A 171 19.38 3.34 8.88
CA GLN A 171 20.57 3.30 9.72
C GLN A 171 20.30 2.96 11.20
N ASN A 172 19.06 3.06 11.66
CA ASN A 172 18.61 2.73 13.01
C ASN A 172 18.01 1.31 13.10
N GLY A 173 17.95 0.58 11.96
CA GLY A 173 17.35 -0.75 11.85
C GLY A 173 15.85 -0.76 11.69
N LYS A 174 15.18 0.40 11.50
CA LYS A 174 13.76 0.49 11.24
C LYS A 174 13.44 -0.07 9.85
N GLU A 175 12.42 -0.91 9.77
CA GLU A 175 12.00 -1.56 8.53
C GLU A 175 11.05 -0.68 7.72
N TYR A 176 11.19 -0.81 6.39
CA TYR A 176 10.36 -0.15 5.39
C TYR A 176 10.05 -1.14 4.27
N PHE A 177 8.86 -1.03 3.71
CA PHE A 177 8.51 -1.70 2.46
C PHE A 177 9.03 -0.88 1.28
N ILE A 178 9.55 -1.57 0.26
CA ILE A 178 10.00 -0.96 -0.99
C ILE A 178 8.84 -0.97 -1.97
N VAL A 179 8.44 0.21 -2.42
CA VAL A 179 7.24 0.44 -3.23
C VAL A 179 7.65 0.99 -4.59
N LYS A 180 7.22 0.36 -5.67
CA LYS A 180 7.31 0.90 -7.02
C LYS A 180 6.04 1.69 -7.32
N ASN A 181 6.20 2.99 -7.52
CA ASN A 181 5.13 3.88 -7.93
C ASN A 181 5.05 3.96 -9.47
N SER A 182 3.93 4.44 -10.00
CA SER A 182 3.67 4.61 -11.43
C SER A 182 4.01 6.01 -11.98
N TRP A 183 4.67 6.87 -11.19
CA TRP A 183 4.97 8.26 -11.57
C TRP A 183 6.31 8.43 -12.31
N GLY A 184 6.80 7.39 -12.99
CA GLY A 184 8.05 7.42 -13.72
C GLY A 184 9.28 7.37 -12.82
N ASP A 185 10.43 7.81 -13.36
CA ASP A 185 11.73 7.76 -12.67
C ASP A 185 12.10 9.09 -12.00
N GLU A 186 11.11 9.91 -11.68
CA GLU A 186 11.32 11.17 -10.97
C GLU A 186 11.60 10.94 -9.48
N GLY A 187 12.19 11.94 -8.85
CA GLY A 187 12.50 11.96 -7.43
C GLY A 187 13.85 11.32 -7.07
N THR A 188 14.18 11.39 -5.78
CA THR A 188 15.48 10.96 -5.23
C THR A 188 15.76 9.47 -5.49
N TYR A 189 14.75 8.63 -5.47
CA TYR A 189 14.88 7.19 -5.61
C TYR A 189 14.25 6.64 -6.91
N LYS A 190 14.16 7.48 -7.96
CA LYS A 190 13.75 7.07 -9.32
C LYS A 190 12.45 6.26 -9.34
N GLY A 191 11.38 6.82 -8.80
CA GLY A 191 10.06 6.19 -8.77
C GLY A 191 9.88 5.11 -7.70
N ILE A 192 10.82 5.01 -6.76
CA ILE A 192 10.73 4.11 -5.60
C ILE A 192 10.38 4.91 -4.35
N TRP A 193 9.51 4.34 -3.51
CA TRP A 193 9.16 4.83 -2.18
C TRP A 193 9.53 3.80 -1.11
N TYR A 194 9.81 4.30 0.08
CA TYR A 194 10.05 3.51 1.28
C TYR A 194 8.93 3.81 2.27
N ALA A 195 8.00 2.87 2.41
CA ALA A 195 6.83 2.99 3.28
C ALA A 195 7.10 2.30 4.62
N SER A 196 6.95 3.03 5.72
CA SER A 196 7.07 2.46 7.06
C SER A 196 5.92 1.51 7.36
N GLU A 197 6.11 0.57 8.32
CA GLU A 197 5.03 -0.30 8.79
C GLU A 197 3.85 0.51 9.36
N ALA A 198 4.10 1.64 10.01
CA ALA A 198 3.06 2.52 10.50
C ALA A 198 2.21 3.08 9.35
N PHE A 199 2.85 3.53 8.25
CA PHE A 199 2.13 3.99 7.07
C PHE A 199 1.33 2.86 6.42
N MET A 200 1.92 1.67 6.27
CA MET A 200 1.22 0.49 5.74
C MET A 200 0.00 0.13 6.58
N LYS A 201 0.13 0.08 7.90
CA LYS A 201 -1.01 -0.16 8.80
C LYS A 201 -2.10 0.90 8.69
N TYR A 202 -1.71 2.18 8.55
CA TYR A 202 -2.64 3.29 8.64
C TYR A 202 -3.39 3.56 7.33
N LYS A 203 -2.66 3.55 6.22
CA LYS A 203 -3.13 4.08 4.94
C LYS A 203 -3.48 3.03 3.88
N THR A 204 -3.27 1.75 4.15
CA THR A 204 -3.69 0.69 3.25
C THR A 204 -5.21 0.57 3.19
N ILE A 205 -5.77 0.60 2.01
CA ILE A 205 -7.17 0.22 1.79
C ILE A 205 -7.26 -1.30 1.65
N ASN A 206 -6.56 -1.85 0.67
CA ASN A 206 -6.42 -3.28 0.47
C ASN A 206 -5.06 -3.65 -0.14
N ILE A 207 -4.77 -4.94 -0.14
CA ILE A 207 -3.68 -5.52 -0.92
C ILE A 207 -4.22 -6.65 -1.78
N VAL A 208 -3.64 -6.85 -2.96
CA VAL A 208 -3.94 -8.00 -3.82
C VAL A 208 -2.66 -8.78 -4.05
N LEU A 209 -2.69 -10.08 -3.74
CA LEU A 209 -1.52 -10.96 -3.80
C LEU A 209 -1.92 -12.38 -4.22
N HIS A 210 -0.92 -13.15 -4.63
CA HIS A 210 -1.12 -14.58 -4.89
C HIS A 210 -1.49 -15.31 -3.58
N LYS A 211 -2.45 -16.22 -3.60
CA LYS A 211 -2.94 -16.94 -2.40
C LYS A 211 -1.83 -17.73 -1.67
N ASP A 212 -0.84 -18.25 -2.40
CA ASP A 212 0.29 -18.96 -1.81
C ASP A 212 1.24 -18.06 -1.02
N ALA A 213 1.09 -16.73 -1.14
CA ALA A 213 1.80 -15.75 -0.34
C ALA A 213 1.22 -15.57 1.07
N LEU A 214 0.07 -16.17 1.36
CA LEU A 214 -0.56 -16.10 2.68
C LEU A 214 0.14 -17.01 3.70
N PRO A 215 0.25 -16.59 4.98
CA PRO A 215 0.57 -17.52 6.06
C PRO A 215 -0.42 -18.69 6.07
N LYS A 216 0.08 -19.92 6.11
CA LYS A 216 -0.77 -21.14 6.02
C LYS A 216 -1.89 -21.19 7.05
N ALA A 217 -1.62 -20.72 8.27
CA ALA A 217 -2.61 -20.67 9.34
C ALA A 217 -3.75 -19.72 9.00
N LEU A 218 -3.43 -18.55 8.44
CA LEU A 218 -4.41 -17.54 8.03
C LEU A 218 -5.19 -18.00 6.80
N ALA A 219 -4.53 -18.55 5.77
CA ALA A 219 -5.21 -19.14 4.61
C ALA A 219 -6.26 -20.17 5.01
N LYS A 220 -5.90 -21.07 5.95
CA LYS A 220 -6.85 -22.05 6.51
C LYS A 220 -8.03 -21.39 7.25
N LYS A 221 -7.75 -20.34 8.03
CA LYS A 221 -8.77 -19.58 8.77
C LYS A 221 -9.76 -18.88 7.85
N LEU A 222 -9.29 -18.41 6.70
CA LEU A 222 -10.07 -17.75 5.66
C LEU A 222 -10.76 -18.74 4.69
N GLY A 223 -10.49 -20.05 4.80
CA GLY A 223 -11.02 -21.07 3.89
C GLY A 223 -10.41 -21.05 2.49
N ILE A 224 -9.26 -20.39 2.32
CA ILE A 224 -8.52 -20.30 1.05
C ILE A 224 -7.73 -21.60 0.86
N LYS A 225 -7.84 -22.20 -0.36
CA LYS A 225 -7.17 -23.46 -0.75
C LYS A 225 -6.11 -23.21 -1.80
#